data_ac3f21f622a15c8a325767ca557b258a
#
_entry.id   ac3f21f622a15c8a325767ca557b258a
#
_cell.length_a   1.000
_cell.length_b   1.000
_cell.length_c   1.000
_cell.angle_alpha   90.00
_cell.angle_beta   90.00
_cell.angle_gamma   90.00
#
_symmetry.space_group_name_H-M   'P 1'
#
loop_
_entity.id
_entity.type
_entity.pdbx_description
1 polymer ?
#
loop_
_entity_poly.entity_id
_entity_poly.type
_entity_poly.pdbx_seq_one_letter_code
_entity_poly.pdbx_strand_id
1 'polypeptide(L)'
;MANIYKNAFYDPSVTTAVTVYTVPSNRTAIVKNIQVTNESGNKIVKVSVTDSSATTDYQIAYMNITGATICNVAKAPIILESGDILKIESSVTSGISAIAVSYTHLTLPTIYSV
;
A
#
# COMPACT_ATOMS: atom_id res chain seq x y z
N MET A 1 6.21 -8.76 22.38
CA MET A 1 6.20 -8.59 20.93
C MET A 1 4.83 -8.26 20.45
N ALA A 2 4.63 -7.10 19.93
CA ALA A 2 3.30 -6.67 19.56
C ALA A 2 3.10 -6.83 18.05
N ASN A 3 2.05 -7.55 17.70
CA ASN A 3 1.59 -7.62 16.33
C ASN A 3 0.44 -6.62 16.18
N ILE A 4 0.58 -5.71 15.26
CA ILE A 4 -0.36 -4.62 15.13
C ILE A 4 -0.97 -4.64 13.74
N TYR A 5 -2.30 -4.69 13.68
CA TYR A 5 -3.03 -4.49 12.44
C TYR A 5 -3.25 -3.00 12.26
N LYS A 6 -3.02 -2.51 11.05
CA LYS A 6 -3.21 -1.12 10.69
C LYS A 6 -4.02 -1.03 9.42
N ASN A 7 -4.83 0.00 9.34
CA ASN A 7 -5.45 0.36 8.08
C ASN A 7 -4.94 1.73 7.65
N ALA A 8 -4.93 1.96 6.35
CA ALA A 8 -4.60 3.25 5.79
C ALA A 8 -5.61 3.53 4.69
N PHE A 9 -6.17 4.71 4.71
CA PHE A 9 -7.18 5.11 3.74
C PHE A 9 -6.56 6.00 2.68
N TYR A 10 -7.07 5.88 1.48
CA TYR A 10 -6.63 6.69 0.35
C TYR A 10 -7.84 7.31 -0.32
N ASP A 11 -7.83 8.62 -0.42
CA ASP A 11 -8.83 9.39 -1.13
C ASP A 11 -8.06 10.45 -1.92
N PRO A 12 -7.95 10.30 -3.23
CA PRO A 12 -7.03 11.13 -3.98
C PRO A 12 -7.46 12.59 -4.03
N SER A 13 -6.53 13.48 -3.74
CA SER A 13 -6.69 14.91 -3.94
C SER A 13 -5.79 15.41 -5.07
N VAL A 14 -4.91 14.56 -5.56
CA VAL A 14 -4.01 14.83 -6.69
C VAL A 14 -3.92 13.59 -7.55
N THR A 15 -3.43 13.75 -8.78
CA THR A 15 -3.30 12.62 -9.71
C THR A 15 -1.88 12.05 -9.72
N THR A 16 -1.06 12.45 -8.77
CA THR A 16 0.28 11.90 -8.60
C THR A 16 0.29 10.89 -7.45
N ALA A 17 1.37 10.13 -7.33
CA ALA A 17 1.48 9.12 -6.29
C ALA A 17 1.46 9.77 -4.90
N VAL A 18 0.68 9.18 -4.01
CA VAL A 18 0.50 9.66 -2.64
C VAL A 18 0.96 8.57 -1.69
N THR A 19 1.74 8.96 -0.68
CA THR A 19 2.15 8.04 0.37
C THR A 19 0.93 7.65 1.20
N VAL A 20 0.68 6.35 1.26
CA VAL A 20 -0.43 5.79 2.03
C VAL A 20 0.07 5.25 3.35
N TYR A 21 1.24 4.62 3.34
CA TYR A 21 1.77 3.99 4.53
C TYR A 21 3.28 3.93 4.46
N THR A 22 3.93 4.27 5.57
CA THR A 22 5.38 4.16 5.72
C THR A 22 5.64 3.17 6.86
N VAL A 23 6.43 2.15 6.58
CA VAL A 23 6.75 1.15 7.60
C VAL A 23 7.65 1.79 8.66
N PRO A 24 7.25 1.75 9.93
CA PRO A 24 8.08 2.33 11.01
C PRO A 24 9.43 1.63 11.09
N SER A 25 10.40 2.33 11.67
CA SER A 25 11.71 1.76 11.87
C SER A 25 11.63 0.54 12.80
N ASN A 26 12.49 -0.43 12.57
CA ASN A 26 12.55 -1.68 13.32
C ASN A 26 11.28 -2.50 13.24
N ARG A 27 10.54 -2.38 12.14
CA ARG A 27 9.33 -3.17 11.94
C ARG A 27 9.30 -3.71 10.53
N THR A 28 8.56 -4.80 10.39
CA THR A 28 8.24 -5.39 9.09
C THR A 28 6.73 -5.33 8.95
N ALA A 29 6.25 -4.94 7.80
CA ALA A 29 4.83 -4.90 7.53
C ALA A 29 4.46 -5.89 6.44
N ILE A 30 3.31 -6.51 6.59
CA ILE A 30 2.73 -7.36 5.56
C ILE A 30 1.42 -6.70 5.14
N VAL A 31 1.39 -6.21 3.91
CA VAL A 31 0.17 -5.64 3.35
C VAL A 31 -0.69 -6.79 2.87
N LYS A 32 -1.80 -6.99 3.54
CA LYS A 32 -2.64 -8.15 3.28
C LYS A 32 -3.66 -7.89 2.18
N ASN A 33 -4.07 -6.63 2.05
CA ASN A 33 -5.20 -6.31 1.21
C ASN A 33 -5.15 -4.84 0.84
N ILE A 34 -5.41 -4.52 -0.42
CA ILE A 34 -5.62 -3.14 -0.87
C ILE A 34 -6.92 -3.15 -1.67
N GLN A 35 -8.01 -2.76 -1.02
CA GLN A 35 -9.30 -2.74 -1.66
C GLN A 35 -9.56 -1.37 -2.24
N VAL A 36 -9.84 -1.33 -3.53
CA VAL A 36 -10.11 -0.09 -4.26
C VAL A 36 -11.55 -0.09 -4.70
N THR A 37 -12.24 1.00 -4.42
CA THR A 37 -13.63 1.20 -4.85
C THR A 37 -13.66 2.26 -5.94
N ASN A 38 -14.29 1.92 -7.06
CA ASN A 38 -14.55 2.85 -8.15
C ASN A 38 -16.05 3.06 -8.25
N GLU A 39 -16.46 4.33 -8.24
CA GLU A 39 -17.89 4.66 -8.28
C GLU A 39 -18.45 4.62 -9.70
N SER A 40 -17.71 5.06 -10.69
CA SER A 40 -18.20 5.08 -12.06
C SER A 40 -17.07 5.36 -13.05
N GLY A 41 -17.29 4.96 -14.28
CA GLY A 41 -16.38 5.27 -15.38
C GLY A 41 -15.13 4.43 -15.37
N ASN A 42 -14.25 4.70 -16.31
CA ASN A 42 -12.97 4.00 -16.44
C ASN A 42 -11.88 4.79 -15.72
N LYS A 43 -11.15 4.13 -14.83
CA LYS A 43 -10.10 4.79 -14.07
C LYS A 43 -8.90 3.88 -13.94
N ILE A 44 -7.73 4.49 -13.81
CA ILE A 44 -6.50 3.75 -13.63
C ILE A 44 -5.99 4.01 -12.21
N VAL A 45 -5.68 2.92 -11.51
CA VAL A 45 -5.08 2.97 -10.18
C VAL A 45 -3.77 2.22 -10.23
N LYS A 46 -2.73 2.86 -9.75
CA LYS A 46 -1.38 2.27 -9.66
C LYS A 46 -0.95 2.21 -8.23
N VAL A 47 -0.28 1.14 -7.88
CA VAL A 47 0.30 0.97 -6.56
C VAL A 47 1.80 0.79 -6.73
N SER A 48 2.56 1.52 -5.96
CA SER A 48 4.02 1.41 -5.98
C SER A 48 4.58 1.32 -4.58
N VAL A 49 5.78 0.80 -4.48
CA VAL A 49 6.52 0.72 -3.23
C VAL A 49 7.86 1.40 -3.43
N THR A 50 8.20 2.30 -2.53
CA THR A 50 9.52 2.87 -2.47
C THR A 50 10.38 1.98 -1.59
N ASP A 51 11.40 1.38 -2.19
CA ASP A 51 12.37 0.58 -1.45
C ASP A 51 13.33 1.53 -0.74
N SER A 52 13.30 1.54 0.58
CA SER A 52 14.09 2.48 1.36
C SER A 52 15.59 2.25 1.19
N SER A 53 16.00 1.01 0.97
CA SER A 53 17.42 0.71 0.83
C SER A 53 17.97 1.15 -0.53
N ALA A 54 17.13 1.17 -1.56
CA ALA A 54 17.54 1.57 -2.91
C ALA A 54 17.06 2.97 -3.27
N THR A 55 16.18 3.56 -2.46
CA THR A 55 15.51 4.85 -2.72
C THR A 55 14.89 4.89 -4.12
N THR A 56 14.30 3.78 -4.52
CA THR A 56 13.71 3.61 -5.85
C THR A 56 12.27 3.17 -5.69
N ASP A 57 11.41 3.73 -6.53
CA ASP A 57 10.00 3.35 -6.58
C ASP A 57 9.80 2.21 -7.57
N TYR A 58 9.10 1.18 -7.14
CA TYR A 58 8.72 0.06 -8.00
C TYR A 58 7.21 -0.01 -8.09
N GLN A 59 6.69 -0.02 -9.31
CA GLN A 59 5.27 -0.18 -9.52
C GLN A 59 4.92 -1.66 -9.40
N ILE A 60 4.03 -1.97 -8.45
CA ILE A 60 3.66 -3.36 -8.17
C ILE A 60 2.27 -3.69 -8.65
N ALA A 61 1.46 -2.71 -8.99
CA ALA A 61 0.12 -2.94 -9.54
C ALA A 61 -0.28 -1.81 -10.47
N TYR A 62 -0.95 -2.19 -11.54
CA TYR A 62 -1.53 -1.27 -12.50
C TYR A 62 -2.90 -1.81 -12.85
N MET A 63 -3.95 -1.11 -12.45
CA MET A 63 -5.30 -1.58 -12.63
C MET A 63 -6.10 -0.59 -13.47
N ASN A 64 -6.71 -1.09 -14.53
CA ASN A 64 -7.69 -0.35 -15.29
C ASN A 64 -9.06 -0.81 -14.82
N ILE A 65 -9.74 0.03 -14.04
CA ILE A 65 -10.99 -0.30 -13.39
C ILE A 65 -12.12 0.32 -14.19
N THR A 66 -13.09 -0.49 -14.58
CA THR A 66 -14.22 -0.04 -15.41
C THR A 66 -15.51 -0.15 -14.62
N GLY A 67 -16.25 0.97 -14.58
CA GLY A 67 -17.57 1.00 -13.97
C GLY A 67 -17.53 0.92 -12.45
N ALA A 68 -18.72 0.93 -11.86
CA ALA A 68 -18.88 0.84 -10.41
C ALA A 68 -18.45 -0.56 -9.96
N THR A 69 -17.33 -0.63 -9.23
CA THR A 69 -16.79 -1.93 -8.85
C THR A 69 -15.82 -1.79 -7.70
N ILE A 70 -15.56 -2.91 -7.05
CA ILE A 70 -14.58 -3.05 -5.98
C ILE A 70 -13.58 -4.10 -6.42
N CYS A 71 -12.29 -3.81 -6.26
CA CYS A 71 -11.28 -4.80 -6.56
C CYS A 71 -10.16 -4.76 -5.52
N ASN A 72 -9.52 -5.90 -5.35
CA ASN A 72 -8.34 -6.02 -4.51
C ASN A 72 -7.12 -6.01 -5.41
N VAL A 73 -6.29 -4.98 -5.32
CA VAL A 73 -5.12 -4.87 -6.17
C VAL A 73 -3.92 -5.59 -5.60
N ALA A 74 -3.99 -6.05 -4.35
CA ALA A 74 -2.94 -6.86 -3.76
C ALA A 74 -3.26 -8.33 -4.05
N LYS A 75 -2.67 -8.88 -5.09
CA LYS A 75 -2.93 -10.27 -5.49
C LYS A 75 -2.51 -11.26 -4.42
N ALA A 76 -1.50 -10.92 -3.65
CA ALA A 76 -0.98 -11.74 -2.57
C ALA A 76 -0.41 -10.80 -1.52
N PRO A 77 -0.15 -11.28 -0.30
CA PRO A 77 0.46 -10.43 0.71
C PRO A 77 1.78 -9.86 0.23
N ILE A 78 2.00 -8.58 0.54
CA ILE A 78 3.19 -7.85 0.13
C ILE A 78 4.00 -7.55 1.38
N ILE A 79 5.25 -7.98 1.39
CA ILE A 79 6.13 -7.79 2.55
C ILE A 79 6.93 -6.51 2.33
N LEU A 80 6.84 -5.60 3.30
CA LEU A 80 7.59 -4.36 3.29
C LEU A 80 8.55 -4.34 4.46
N GLU A 81 9.75 -3.86 4.18
CA GLU A 81 10.78 -3.74 5.20
C GLU A 81 10.73 -2.36 5.85
N SER A 82 11.47 -2.21 6.92
CA SER A 82 11.56 -0.95 7.65
C SER A 82 11.89 0.20 6.71
N GLY A 83 11.10 1.25 6.78
CA GLY A 83 11.30 2.44 5.96
C GLY A 83 10.69 2.39 4.57
N ASP A 84 10.21 1.23 4.13
CA ASP A 84 9.55 1.13 2.83
C ASP A 84 8.24 1.92 2.84
N ILE A 85 7.86 2.44 1.69
CA ILE A 85 6.69 3.31 1.57
C ILE A 85 5.73 2.72 0.55
N LEU A 86 4.48 2.58 0.94
CA LEU A 86 3.40 2.18 0.04
C LEU A 86 2.74 3.43 -0.52
N LYS A 87 2.65 3.51 -1.83
CA LYS A 87 2.05 4.66 -2.52
C LYS A 87 0.95 4.20 -3.45
N ILE A 88 -0.08 5.02 -3.59
CA ILE A 88 -1.18 4.79 -4.52
C ILE A 88 -1.35 6.04 -5.38
N GLU A 89 -1.63 5.80 -6.65
CA GLU A 89 -1.86 6.87 -7.62
C GLU A 89 -3.16 6.58 -8.37
N SER A 90 -3.95 7.60 -8.59
CA SER A 90 -5.19 7.50 -9.36
C SER A 90 -5.16 8.48 -10.51
N SER A 91 -5.77 8.09 -11.62
CA SER A 91 -5.88 8.97 -12.80
C SER A 91 -6.86 10.13 -12.59
N VAL A 92 -7.66 10.08 -11.50
CA VAL A 92 -8.65 11.10 -11.20
C VAL A 92 -8.62 11.41 -9.71
N THR A 93 -9.25 12.52 -9.33
CA THR A 93 -9.29 12.94 -7.93
C THR A 93 -10.65 12.70 -7.28
N SER A 94 -11.58 12.07 -7.98
CA SER A 94 -12.91 11.80 -7.41
C SER A 94 -13.41 10.44 -7.87
N GLY A 95 -14.28 9.84 -7.07
CA GLY A 95 -14.90 8.56 -7.41
C GLY A 95 -14.01 7.35 -7.17
N ILE A 96 -12.85 7.54 -6.55
CA ILE A 96 -11.93 6.46 -6.18
C ILE A 96 -11.64 6.59 -4.69
N SER A 97 -11.68 5.48 -3.99
CA SER A 97 -11.20 5.38 -2.61
C SER A 97 -10.56 4.03 -2.41
N ALA A 98 -9.67 3.93 -1.46
CA ALA A 98 -9.01 2.67 -1.17
C ALA A 98 -8.75 2.53 0.31
N ILE A 99 -8.64 1.28 0.76
CA ILE A 99 -8.19 0.96 2.10
C ILE A 99 -7.12 -0.13 1.98
N ALA A 100 -5.99 0.11 2.61
CA ALA A 100 -4.92 -0.87 2.70
C ALA A 100 -4.87 -1.39 4.13
N VAL A 101 -4.88 -2.71 4.27
CA VAL A 101 -4.80 -3.37 5.58
C VAL A 101 -3.44 -4.01 5.69
N SER A 102 -2.70 -3.67 6.72
CA SER A 102 -1.39 -4.22 6.96
C SER A 102 -1.27 -4.80 8.36
N TYR A 103 -0.34 -5.71 8.49
CA TYR A 103 0.01 -6.36 9.74
C TYR A 103 1.47 -6.02 10.01
N THR A 104 1.71 -5.36 11.11
CA THR A 104 3.06 -4.89 11.44
C THR A 104 3.63 -5.73 12.55
N HIS A 105 4.88 -6.11 12.40
CA HIS A 105 5.58 -6.95 13.35
C HIS A 105 6.89 -6.27 13.72
N LEU A 106 7.18 -6.23 15.02
CA LEU A 106 8.43 -5.65 15.50
C LEU A 106 9.58 -6.56 15.09
N THR A 107 10.56 -5.99 14.40
CA THR A 107 11.75 -6.70 14.01
C THR A 107 12.79 -6.58 15.13
N LEU A 108 13.13 -7.70 15.72
CA LEU A 108 14.12 -7.72 16.79
C LEU A 108 15.51 -7.95 16.24
N PRO A 109 16.53 -7.42 16.90
CA PRO A 109 17.90 -7.75 16.55
C PRO A 109 18.14 -9.24 16.69
N THR A 110 19.01 -9.77 15.89
CA THR A 110 19.26 -11.21 15.89
C THR A 110 20.31 -11.64 16.90
N ILE A 111 20.83 -10.73 17.64
CA ILE A 111 21.92 -11.05 18.56
C ILE A 111 21.50 -11.96 19.69
N TYR A 112 20.21 -12.00 19.96
CA TYR A 112 19.75 -12.84 21.04
C TYR A 112 19.44 -14.24 20.57
N SER A 113 19.73 -14.54 19.42
CA SER A 113 19.33 -15.79 18.78
C SER A 113 20.04 -16.99 19.36
N VAL A 114 20.49 -16.92 20.48
CA VAL A 114 21.14 -18.05 21.13
C VAL A 114 20.18 -19.16 21.45
#